data_f4fb4a572e4b8871820af2df6e79c8e5
#
_entry.id   f4fb4a572e4b8871820af2df6e79c8e5
#
_cell.length_a   1.000
_cell.length_b   1.000
_cell.length_c   1.000
_cell.angle_alpha   90.00
_cell.angle_beta   90.00
_cell.angle_gamma   90.00
#
_symmetry.space_group_name_H-M   'P 1'
#
loop_
_entity.id
_entity.type
_entity.pdbx_description
1 polymer ?
#
loop_
_entity_poly.entity_id
_entity_poly.type
_entity_poly.pdbx_seq_one_letter_code
_entity_poly.pdbx_strand_id
1 'polypeptide(L)'
;GCGLRVSEALKLQVKDVNLTDGILTIKGAKMDRDRLIPMSESLTQACQKYADKIWWDKDTDYFFMAPDHTMISPNTIYGKFRVYLKVVGISHGGKGQGPRLHDLRHTFAVHVLQKWVTGGNDLTAMLPMLSTYMGHKSVSATSRYLRLTAEVYPELLSTIEEKCAFV
;
A
#
# COMPACT_ATOMS: atom_id res chain seq x y z
N GLY A 1 -2.20 -1.82 4.77
CA GLY A 1 -1.24 -2.85 5.08
C GLY A 1 -0.04 -2.87 4.14
N CYS A 2 -0.18 -3.28 2.88
CA CYS A 2 0.97 -3.48 1.96
C CYS A 2 1.30 -2.29 1.06
N GLY A 3 0.70 -1.14 1.20
CA GLY A 3 1.00 0.02 0.34
C GLY A 3 0.74 -0.21 -1.16
N LEU A 4 -0.13 -1.14 -1.54
CA LEU A 4 -0.48 -1.42 -2.94
C LEU A 4 -1.12 -0.18 -3.61
N ARG A 5 -0.98 -0.09 -4.94
CA ARG A 5 -1.84 0.82 -5.72
C ARG A 5 -3.28 0.32 -5.66
N VAL A 6 -4.25 1.23 -5.66
CA VAL A 6 -5.68 0.84 -5.63
C VAL A 6 -6.00 -0.12 -6.77
N SER A 7 -5.50 0.16 -7.98
CA SER A 7 -5.71 -0.71 -9.15
C SER A 7 -5.09 -2.10 -9.00
N GLU A 8 -3.98 -2.25 -8.27
CA GLU A 8 -3.36 -3.55 -7.97
C GLU A 8 -4.24 -4.35 -7.01
N ALA A 9 -4.71 -3.68 -5.94
CA ALA A 9 -5.60 -4.33 -4.98
C ALA A 9 -6.93 -4.77 -5.61
N LEU A 10 -7.52 -3.93 -6.45
CA LEU A 10 -8.79 -4.24 -7.12
C LEU A 10 -8.69 -5.37 -8.17
N LYS A 11 -7.50 -5.53 -8.77
CA LYS A 11 -7.23 -6.59 -9.76
C LYS A 11 -6.68 -7.88 -9.13
N LEU A 12 -6.49 -7.90 -7.82
CA LEU A 12 -5.95 -9.06 -7.12
C LEU A 12 -6.88 -10.26 -7.28
N GLN A 13 -6.35 -11.37 -7.78
CA GLN A 13 -7.10 -12.61 -7.96
C GLN A 13 -6.93 -13.53 -6.76
N VAL A 14 -7.87 -14.43 -6.55
CA VAL A 14 -7.82 -15.43 -5.45
C VAL A 14 -6.53 -16.24 -5.52
N LYS A 15 -6.14 -16.70 -6.71
CA LYS A 15 -4.91 -17.47 -6.94
C LYS A 15 -3.61 -16.71 -6.65
N ASP A 16 -3.68 -15.37 -6.60
CA ASP A 16 -2.54 -14.51 -6.32
C ASP A 16 -2.37 -14.20 -4.81
N VAL A 17 -3.26 -14.76 -3.97
CA VAL A 17 -3.27 -14.57 -2.51
C VAL A 17 -2.97 -15.87 -1.81
N ASN A 18 -1.74 -16.02 -1.33
CA ASN A 18 -1.34 -17.16 -0.52
C ASN A 18 -1.48 -16.78 0.97
N LEU A 19 -2.59 -17.17 1.57
CA LEU A 19 -2.88 -16.89 2.99
C LEU A 19 -2.08 -17.77 3.94
N THR A 20 -1.62 -18.93 3.49
CA THR A 20 -0.79 -19.84 4.30
C THR A 20 0.58 -19.25 4.56
N ASP A 21 1.23 -18.73 3.53
CA ASP A 21 2.56 -18.13 3.61
C ASP A 21 2.52 -16.62 3.84
N GLY A 22 1.32 -15.99 3.80
CA GLY A 22 1.16 -14.57 3.94
C GLY A 22 1.76 -13.77 2.78
N ILE A 23 1.61 -14.26 1.53
CA ILE A 23 2.24 -13.66 0.35
C ILE A 23 1.19 -13.28 -0.69
N LEU A 24 1.32 -12.08 -1.25
CA LEU A 24 0.57 -11.63 -2.43
C LEU A 24 1.47 -11.66 -3.66
N THR A 25 0.97 -12.16 -4.78
CA THR A 25 1.60 -12.05 -6.09
C THR A 25 0.96 -10.88 -6.84
N ILE A 26 1.70 -9.79 -7.02
CA ILE A 26 1.20 -8.63 -7.77
C ILE A 26 1.69 -8.75 -9.21
N LYS A 27 0.75 -8.94 -10.12
CA LYS A 27 1.03 -9.02 -11.55
C LYS A 27 1.53 -7.68 -12.08
N GLY A 28 2.66 -7.71 -12.77
CA GLY A 28 3.21 -6.56 -13.45
C GLY A 28 2.29 -6.06 -14.57
N ALA A 29 2.27 -4.74 -14.81
CA ALA A 29 1.72 -4.22 -16.04
C ALA A 29 2.61 -4.67 -17.24
N LYS A 30 2.09 -4.57 -18.46
CA LYS A 30 2.81 -4.96 -19.70
C LYS A 30 4.27 -4.47 -19.66
N MET A 31 5.24 -5.40 -19.60
CA MET A 31 6.69 -5.22 -19.44
C MET A 31 7.21 -5.01 -17.98
N ASP A 32 6.38 -4.90 -16.96
CA ASP A 32 6.80 -4.95 -15.57
C ASP A 32 6.86 -6.41 -15.07
N ARG A 33 7.81 -6.69 -14.19
CA ARG A 33 7.93 -8.01 -13.56
C ARG A 33 6.87 -8.17 -12.47
N ASP A 34 6.36 -9.38 -12.31
CA ASP A 34 5.59 -9.76 -11.15
C ASP A 34 6.43 -9.58 -9.89
N ARG A 35 5.80 -9.20 -8.79
CA ARG A 35 6.48 -9.06 -7.50
C ARG A 35 5.72 -9.77 -6.39
N LEU A 36 6.46 -10.37 -5.49
CA LEU A 36 5.94 -10.98 -4.28
C LEU A 36 5.93 -9.94 -3.15
N ILE A 37 4.79 -9.81 -2.48
CA ILE A 37 4.57 -8.88 -1.38
C ILE A 37 4.25 -9.67 -0.13
N PRO A 38 5.18 -9.77 0.84
CA PRO A 38 4.85 -10.35 2.13
C PRO A 38 3.87 -9.46 2.89
N MET A 39 2.87 -10.08 3.46
CA MET A 39 1.90 -9.46 4.37
C MET A 39 2.38 -9.57 5.81
N SER A 40 2.03 -8.59 6.66
CA SER A 40 2.15 -8.78 8.10
C SER A 40 1.16 -9.84 8.57
N GLU A 41 1.46 -10.48 9.69
CA GLU A 41 0.56 -11.47 10.30
C GLU A 41 -0.85 -10.91 10.51
N SER A 42 -0.97 -9.70 11.04
CA SER A 42 -2.26 -9.03 11.26
C SER A 42 -3.04 -8.81 9.97
N LEU A 43 -2.35 -8.49 8.86
CA LEU A 43 -3.00 -8.34 7.56
C LEU A 43 -3.40 -9.69 6.98
N THR A 44 -2.56 -10.72 7.11
CA THR A 44 -2.89 -12.09 6.69
C THR A 44 -4.13 -12.59 7.41
N GLN A 45 -4.21 -12.40 8.74
CA GLN A 45 -5.39 -12.75 9.53
C GLN A 45 -6.65 -11.97 9.10
N ALA A 46 -6.51 -10.67 8.76
CA ALA A 46 -7.63 -9.88 8.26
C ALA A 46 -8.11 -10.37 6.90
N CYS A 47 -7.19 -10.73 6.00
CA CYS A 47 -7.51 -11.33 4.71
C CYS A 47 -8.16 -12.71 4.86
N GLN A 48 -7.68 -13.53 5.82
CA GLN A 48 -8.30 -14.82 6.12
C GLN A 48 -9.73 -14.65 6.62
N LYS A 49 -9.95 -13.77 7.60
CA LYS A 49 -11.31 -13.46 8.10
C LYS A 49 -12.24 -12.93 7.01
N TYR A 50 -11.70 -12.21 6.04
CA TYR A 50 -12.46 -11.76 4.88
C TYR A 50 -12.81 -12.96 3.99
N ALA A 51 -11.83 -13.81 3.66
CA ALA A 51 -12.03 -14.99 2.83
C ALA A 51 -13.05 -15.96 3.45
N ASP A 52 -12.99 -16.20 4.77
CA ASP A 52 -13.91 -17.08 5.50
C ASP A 52 -15.38 -16.59 5.47
N LYS A 53 -15.59 -15.29 5.30
CA LYS A 53 -16.94 -14.68 5.24
C LYS A 53 -17.51 -14.62 3.84
N ILE A 54 -16.68 -14.70 2.82
CA ILE A 54 -17.10 -14.62 1.45
C ILE A 54 -17.13 -16.04 0.89
N TRP A 55 -18.32 -16.40 0.40
CA TRP A 55 -18.46 -17.64 -0.33
C TRP A 55 -17.87 -17.44 -1.73
N TRP A 56 -16.70 -18.06 -1.96
CA TRP A 56 -16.06 -18.05 -3.25
C TRP A 56 -16.87 -18.95 -4.21
N ASP A 57 -17.64 -18.34 -5.08
CA ASP A 57 -18.19 -19.04 -6.21
C ASP A 57 -17.05 -19.34 -7.19
N LYS A 58 -17.05 -20.54 -7.81
CA LYS A 58 -16.02 -20.96 -8.75
C LYS A 58 -15.88 -20.05 -9.96
N ASP A 59 -16.87 -19.18 -10.19
CA ASP A 59 -16.91 -18.25 -11.32
C ASP A 59 -16.28 -16.87 -11.04
N THR A 60 -15.75 -16.64 -9.83
CA THR A 60 -15.07 -15.38 -9.56
C THR A 60 -13.57 -15.58 -9.43
N ASP A 61 -12.82 -14.75 -10.14
CA ASP A 61 -11.36 -14.69 -10.07
C ASP A 61 -10.87 -13.66 -9.04
N TYR A 62 -11.67 -12.67 -8.65
CA TYR A 62 -11.22 -11.54 -7.85
C TYR A 62 -11.24 -11.80 -6.36
N PHE A 63 -10.13 -11.51 -5.68
CA PHE A 63 -10.05 -11.62 -4.22
C PHE A 63 -11.00 -10.63 -3.54
N PHE A 64 -11.04 -9.38 -4.02
CA PHE A 64 -12.02 -8.38 -3.61
C PHE A 64 -13.04 -8.21 -4.74
N MET A 65 -14.23 -8.75 -4.56
CA MET A 65 -15.27 -8.76 -5.60
C MET A 65 -16.45 -7.85 -5.24
N ALA A 66 -17.13 -7.37 -6.26
CA ALA A 66 -18.44 -6.75 -6.15
C ALA A 66 -19.55 -7.81 -5.90
N PRO A 67 -20.77 -7.42 -5.50
CA PRO A 67 -21.87 -8.38 -5.27
C PRO A 67 -22.27 -9.21 -6.51
N ASP A 68 -21.94 -8.74 -7.70
CA ASP A 68 -22.14 -9.42 -8.99
C ASP A 68 -20.93 -10.26 -9.42
N HIS A 69 -20.00 -10.52 -8.49
CA HIS A 69 -18.75 -11.28 -8.64
C HIS A 69 -17.76 -10.68 -9.63
N THR A 70 -17.98 -9.47 -10.10
CA THR A 70 -17.04 -8.72 -10.94
C THR A 70 -16.01 -7.95 -10.13
N MET A 71 -15.04 -7.36 -10.79
CA MET A 71 -14.07 -6.45 -10.17
C MET A 71 -14.78 -5.22 -9.61
N ILE A 72 -14.51 -4.88 -8.35
CA ILE A 72 -15.04 -3.65 -7.74
C ILE A 72 -14.55 -2.44 -8.54
N SER A 73 -15.47 -1.54 -8.91
CA SER A 73 -15.11 -0.34 -9.64
C SER A 73 -14.29 0.63 -8.74
N PRO A 74 -13.28 1.31 -9.29
CA PRO A 74 -12.56 2.34 -8.55
C PRO A 74 -13.49 3.41 -7.95
N ASN A 75 -14.54 3.80 -8.68
CA ASN A 75 -15.52 4.79 -8.20
C ASN A 75 -16.26 4.32 -6.95
N THR A 76 -16.61 3.04 -6.87
CA THR A 76 -17.24 2.43 -5.69
C THR A 76 -16.33 2.57 -4.47
N ILE A 77 -15.03 2.25 -4.61
CA ILE A 77 -14.06 2.38 -3.51
C ILE A 77 -13.85 3.83 -3.11
N TYR A 78 -13.73 4.76 -4.08
CA TYR A 78 -13.64 6.19 -3.77
C TYR A 78 -14.89 6.70 -3.04
N GLY A 79 -16.08 6.26 -3.45
CA GLY A 79 -17.34 6.58 -2.76
C GLY A 79 -17.34 6.09 -1.32
N LYS A 80 -17.00 4.82 -1.08
CA LYS A 80 -16.90 4.23 0.27
C LYS A 80 -15.85 4.95 1.13
N PHE A 81 -14.69 5.27 0.57
CA PHE A 81 -13.65 6.01 1.29
C PHE A 81 -14.16 7.37 1.80
N ARG A 82 -14.89 8.12 0.97
CA ARG A 82 -15.51 9.39 1.39
C ARG A 82 -16.52 9.21 2.52
N VAL A 83 -17.32 8.14 2.46
CA VAL A 83 -18.24 7.81 3.55
C VAL A 83 -17.50 7.56 4.85
N TYR A 84 -16.40 6.78 4.81
CA TYR A 84 -15.60 6.52 6.01
C TYR A 84 -14.92 7.77 6.55
N LEU A 85 -14.39 8.65 5.70
CA LEU A 85 -13.86 9.94 6.14
C LEU A 85 -14.91 10.75 6.89
N LYS A 86 -16.15 10.81 6.35
CA LYS A 86 -17.27 11.51 7.00
C LYS A 86 -17.62 10.88 8.36
N VAL A 87 -17.65 9.55 8.46
CA VAL A 87 -17.95 8.84 9.71
C VAL A 87 -16.95 9.16 10.80
N VAL A 88 -15.67 9.30 10.46
CA VAL A 88 -14.60 9.63 11.42
C VAL A 88 -14.35 11.14 11.56
N GLY A 89 -15.25 11.99 11.01
CA GLY A 89 -15.16 13.45 11.16
C GLY A 89 -14.05 14.12 10.32
N ILE A 90 -13.46 13.43 9.35
CA ILE A 90 -12.43 14.00 8.50
C ILE A 90 -13.07 14.61 7.26
N SER A 91 -12.88 15.92 7.06
CA SER A 91 -13.39 16.61 5.87
C SER A 91 -12.69 16.13 4.60
N HIS A 92 -13.45 15.84 3.55
CA HIS A 92 -12.92 15.55 2.23
C HIS A 92 -12.31 16.80 1.54
N GLY A 93 -12.64 18.01 1.98
CA GLY A 93 -12.08 19.27 1.47
C GLY A 93 -12.54 19.69 0.06
N GLY A 94 -13.34 18.88 -0.65
CA GLY A 94 -13.79 19.17 -2.01
C GLY A 94 -12.92 18.53 -3.11
N LYS A 95 -13.17 18.90 -4.38
CA LYS A 95 -12.46 18.37 -5.55
C LYS A 95 -10.98 18.76 -5.52
N GLY A 96 -10.09 17.79 -5.52
CA GLY A 96 -8.63 18.02 -5.52
C GLY A 96 -8.05 18.43 -4.17
N GLN A 97 -8.87 18.55 -3.13
CA GLN A 97 -8.46 18.86 -1.76
C GLN A 97 -8.71 17.67 -0.84
N GLY A 98 -8.03 17.66 0.32
CA GLY A 98 -8.24 16.66 1.36
C GLY A 98 -7.72 15.26 1.04
N PRO A 99 -7.97 14.28 1.92
CA PRO A 99 -7.40 12.94 1.83
C PRO A 99 -7.88 12.15 0.62
N ARG A 100 -6.96 11.44 -0.01
CA ARG A 100 -7.20 10.57 -1.17
C ARG A 100 -6.84 9.12 -0.82
N LEU A 101 -7.43 8.15 -1.51
CA LEU A 101 -7.05 6.73 -1.36
C LEU A 101 -5.55 6.47 -1.58
N HIS A 102 -4.93 7.23 -2.48
CA HIS A 102 -3.50 7.09 -2.74
C HIS A 102 -2.63 7.52 -1.56
N ASP A 103 -3.14 8.41 -0.71
CA ASP A 103 -2.41 8.88 0.47
C ASP A 103 -2.23 7.77 1.52
N LEU A 104 -3.09 6.73 1.53
CA LEU A 104 -2.87 5.53 2.34
C LEU A 104 -1.57 4.80 1.96
N ARG A 105 -1.21 4.82 0.67
CA ARG A 105 0.05 4.27 0.20
C ARG A 105 1.24 5.16 0.60
N HIS A 106 1.07 6.48 0.57
CA HIS A 106 2.08 7.42 1.08
C HIS A 106 2.31 7.21 2.57
N THR A 107 1.25 7.11 3.35
CA THR A 107 1.31 6.83 4.80
C THR A 107 2.05 5.53 5.08
N PHE A 108 1.79 4.46 4.31
CA PHE A 108 2.52 3.20 4.45
C PHE A 108 4.03 3.41 4.27
N ALA A 109 4.46 4.10 3.19
CA ALA A 109 5.86 4.33 2.92
C ALA A 109 6.54 5.17 4.01
N VAL A 110 5.88 6.24 4.46
CA VAL A 110 6.36 7.11 5.55
C VAL A 110 6.53 6.31 6.85
N HIS A 111 5.56 5.48 7.23
CA HIS A 111 5.67 4.65 8.44
C HIS A 111 6.78 3.59 8.34
N VAL A 112 7.01 3.01 7.16
CA VAL A 112 8.12 2.07 6.95
C VAL A 112 9.45 2.79 7.13
N LEU A 113 9.62 3.94 6.49
CA LEU A 113 10.85 4.75 6.60
C LEU A 113 11.09 5.23 8.03
N GLN A 114 10.04 5.73 8.71
CA GLN A 114 10.13 6.11 10.12
C GLN A 114 10.66 4.96 10.97
N LYS A 115 10.08 3.75 10.84
CA LYS A 115 10.54 2.57 11.57
C LYS A 115 12.01 2.22 11.28
N TRP A 116 12.44 2.37 10.02
CA TRP A 116 13.83 2.08 9.65
C TRP A 116 14.80 3.12 10.21
N VAL A 117 14.42 4.40 10.17
CA VAL A 117 15.23 5.48 10.76
C VAL A 117 15.39 5.27 12.27
N THR A 118 14.28 5.09 12.97
CA THR A 118 14.29 4.87 14.44
C THR A 118 14.99 3.58 14.85
N GLY A 119 14.91 2.54 14.00
CA GLY A 119 15.62 1.27 14.19
C GLY A 119 17.10 1.31 13.82
N GLY A 120 17.66 2.44 13.40
CA GLY A 120 19.07 2.59 13.05
C GLY A 120 19.49 1.91 11.74
N ASN A 121 18.53 1.51 10.89
CA ASN A 121 18.83 0.83 9.63
C ASN A 121 19.55 1.75 8.62
N ASP A 122 20.33 1.13 7.74
CA ASP A 122 20.95 1.82 6.61
C ASP A 122 19.89 2.12 5.53
N LEU A 123 19.48 3.38 5.43
CA LEU A 123 18.48 3.83 4.46
C LEU A 123 18.97 3.67 3.01
N THR A 124 20.27 3.78 2.76
CA THR A 124 20.83 3.65 1.41
C THR A 124 20.60 2.23 0.87
N ALA A 125 20.80 1.22 1.72
CA ALA A 125 20.53 -0.17 1.37
C ALA A 125 19.01 -0.48 1.33
N MET A 126 18.20 0.15 2.19
CA MET A 126 16.79 -0.18 2.35
C MET A 126 15.87 0.50 1.32
N LEU A 127 16.24 1.68 0.81
CA LEU A 127 15.42 2.40 -0.18
C LEU A 127 15.18 1.62 -1.49
N PRO A 128 16.17 0.94 -2.10
CA PRO A 128 15.93 0.07 -3.24
C PRO A 128 14.96 -1.07 -2.95
N MET A 129 15.01 -1.63 -1.74
CA MET A 129 14.07 -2.68 -1.31
C MET A 129 12.64 -2.14 -1.23
N LEU A 130 12.44 -0.96 -0.61
CA LEU A 130 11.12 -0.32 -0.57
C LEU A 130 10.64 0.04 -1.98
N SER A 131 11.54 0.51 -2.85
CA SER A 131 11.23 0.83 -4.24
C SER A 131 10.69 -0.39 -4.99
N THR A 132 11.36 -1.53 -4.85
CA THR A 132 10.96 -2.81 -5.44
C THR A 132 9.63 -3.30 -4.86
N TYR A 133 9.50 -3.28 -3.53
CA TYR A 133 8.28 -3.66 -2.82
C TYR A 133 7.08 -2.85 -3.30
N MET A 134 7.22 -1.54 -3.39
CA MET A 134 6.16 -0.66 -3.86
C MET A 134 5.94 -0.71 -5.38
N GLY A 135 6.84 -1.32 -6.16
CA GLY A 135 6.77 -1.35 -7.62
C GLY A 135 6.98 0.04 -8.22
N HIS A 136 7.96 0.78 -7.76
CA HIS A 136 8.41 2.02 -8.38
C HIS A 136 9.38 1.72 -9.51
N LYS A 137 9.31 2.51 -10.59
CA LYS A 137 10.24 2.37 -11.74
C LYS A 137 11.65 2.86 -11.43
N SER A 138 11.81 3.70 -10.40
CA SER A 138 13.10 4.22 -9.97
C SER A 138 13.14 4.43 -8.47
N VAL A 139 14.33 4.35 -7.88
CA VAL A 139 14.56 4.67 -6.47
C VAL A 139 14.23 6.14 -6.17
N SER A 140 14.47 7.04 -7.13
CA SER A 140 14.12 8.46 -7.01
C SER A 140 12.62 8.69 -6.70
N ALA A 141 11.73 7.85 -7.22
CA ALA A 141 10.31 7.93 -6.87
C ALA A 141 10.06 7.58 -5.38
N THR A 142 10.96 6.79 -4.77
CA THR A 142 10.90 6.41 -3.36
C THR A 142 11.59 7.45 -2.46
N SER A 143 12.66 8.09 -2.92
CA SER A 143 13.39 9.12 -2.16
C SER A 143 12.50 10.31 -1.76
N ARG A 144 11.45 10.59 -2.54
CA ARG A 144 10.45 11.61 -2.18
C ARG A 144 9.80 11.33 -0.82
N TYR A 145 9.70 10.07 -0.42
CA TYR A 145 9.13 9.72 0.89
C TYR A 145 10.06 10.05 2.06
N LEU A 146 11.36 10.20 1.84
CA LEU A 146 12.28 10.69 2.87
C LEU A 146 11.90 12.12 3.30
N ARG A 147 11.61 13.01 2.33
CA ARG A 147 11.14 14.35 2.62
C ARG A 147 9.82 14.34 3.38
N LEU A 148 8.84 13.54 2.91
CA LEU A 148 7.57 13.39 3.60
C LEU A 148 7.74 12.83 5.02
N THR A 149 8.71 11.92 5.22
CA THR A 149 9.00 11.39 6.56
C THR A 149 9.58 12.47 7.46
N ALA A 150 10.50 13.29 6.96
CA ALA A 150 11.06 14.42 7.70
C ALA A 150 10.00 15.51 8.02
N GLU A 151 9.07 15.75 7.08
CA GLU A 151 7.96 16.70 7.31
C GLU A 151 6.98 16.21 8.39
N VAL A 152 6.70 14.89 8.43
CA VAL A 152 5.78 14.30 9.42
C VAL A 152 6.47 14.06 10.77
N TYR A 153 7.76 13.75 10.75
CA TYR A 153 8.60 13.45 11.91
C TYR A 153 9.85 14.33 11.92
N PRO A 154 9.74 15.63 12.25
CA PRO A 154 10.87 16.58 12.18
C PRO A 154 12.08 16.17 13.03
N GLU A 155 11.85 15.44 14.11
CA GLU A 155 12.89 14.91 14.99
C GLU A 155 13.83 13.90 14.30
N LEU A 156 13.40 13.35 13.15
CA LEU A 156 14.21 12.40 12.37
C LEU A 156 15.03 13.09 11.29
N LEU A 157 14.87 14.40 11.08
CA LEU A 157 15.49 15.14 9.97
C LEU A 157 17.02 15.00 10.00
N SER A 158 17.66 15.25 11.12
CA SER A 158 19.12 15.15 11.28
C SER A 158 19.63 13.74 10.98
N THR A 159 18.92 12.72 11.43
CA THR A 159 19.27 11.32 11.19
C THR A 159 19.10 10.95 9.71
N ILE A 160 18.11 11.50 9.02
CA ILE A 160 17.87 11.27 7.58
C ILE A 160 18.97 11.96 6.78
N GLU A 161 19.32 13.21 7.11
CA GLU A 161 20.37 13.97 6.43
C GLU A 161 21.76 13.32 6.61
N GLU A 162 22.08 12.86 7.82
CA GLU A 162 23.33 12.17 8.09
C GLU A 162 23.46 10.87 7.31
N LYS A 163 22.37 10.08 7.23
CA LYS A 163 22.37 8.77 6.55
C LYS A 163 22.12 8.82 5.05
N CYS A 164 21.61 9.93 4.53
CA CYS A 164 21.27 10.11 3.13
C CYS A 164 21.92 11.39 2.56
N ALA A 165 23.23 11.51 2.68
CA ALA A 165 24.01 12.67 2.21
C ALA A 165 23.88 12.99 0.70
N PHE A 166 22.94 12.38 -0.02
CA PHE A 166 22.71 12.51 -1.46
C PHE A 166 21.25 12.82 -1.85
N VAL A 167 20.49 13.45 -0.99
CA VAL A 167 19.10 13.87 -1.33
C VAL A 167 19.03 15.36 -1.55
#